data_3c961bee90112d6bd74c0e3a39d083e4
#
_entry.id   3c961bee90112d6bd74c0e3a39d083e4
#
_cell.length_a   1.000
_cell.length_b   1.000
_cell.length_c   1.000
_cell.angle_alpha   90.00
_cell.angle_beta   90.00
_cell.angle_gamma   90.00
#
_symmetry.space_group_name_H-M   'P 1'
#
loop_
_entity.id
_entity.type
_entity.pdbx_description
1 polymer ?
#
loop_
_entity_poly.entity_id
_entity_poly.type
_entity_poly.pdbx_seq_one_letter_code
_entity_poly.pdbx_strand_id
1 'polypeptide(L)'
;MSCQLHHVAVNTRNFEETVRFFKELFAMEVTQEKGHSPNRKLWFREGIQVNENLGERSDGDRYDHIGIQVDNWEQLRRRAEEMGCTPVPGKPHWFVTPDKIVIELMR
;
A
#
# COMPACT_ATOMS: atom_id res chain seq x y z
N MET A 1 -0.26 11.22 -20.27
CA MET A 1 -0.19 10.20 -19.19
C MET A 1 -0.72 10.79 -17.91
N SER A 2 -1.63 10.11 -17.24
CA SER A 2 -2.13 10.57 -15.94
C SER A 2 -1.67 9.61 -14.85
N CYS A 3 -1.39 10.14 -13.68
CA CYS A 3 -1.15 9.34 -12.51
C CYS A 3 -1.83 9.98 -11.31
N GLN A 4 -2.25 9.14 -10.36
CA GLN A 4 -2.97 9.61 -9.21
C GLN A 4 -2.65 8.70 -8.03
N LEU A 5 -2.43 9.30 -6.87
CA LEU A 5 -2.25 8.51 -5.66
C LEU A 5 -3.54 7.74 -5.39
N HIS A 6 -3.43 6.42 -5.25
CA HIS A 6 -4.58 5.57 -4.94
C HIS A 6 -4.65 5.30 -3.45
N HIS A 7 -3.56 4.86 -2.87
CA HIS A 7 -3.56 4.58 -1.43
C HIS A 7 -2.14 4.52 -0.87
N VAL A 8 -2.06 4.67 0.45
CA VAL A 8 -0.85 4.37 1.22
C VAL A 8 -1.24 3.25 2.19
N ALA A 9 -0.49 2.15 2.15
CA ALA A 9 -0.74 1.01 3.02
C ALA A 9 0.18 1.06 4.22
N VAL A 10 -0.40 0.93 5.40
CA VAL A 10 0.34 0.92 6.67
C VAL A 10 0.09 -0.40 7.39
N ASN A 11 1.09 -0.86 8.12
CA ASN A 11 1.02 -2.09 8.88
C ASN A 11 0.79 -1.75 10.35
N THR A 12 -0.08 -2.53 11.01
CA THR A 12 -0.34 -2.32 12.43
C THR A 12 -0.45 -3.66 13.16
N ARG A 13 -0.03 -3.68 14.40
CA ARG A 13 -0.24 -4.81 15.30
C ARG A 13 -1.53 -4.65 16.10
N ASN A 14 -2.18 -3.48 16.00
CA ASN A 14 -3.42 -3.17 16.73
C ASN A 14 -4.47 -2.72 15.73
N PHE A 15 -4.95 -3.68 14.93
CA PHE A 15 -5.81 -3.40 13.80
C PHE A 15 -7.07 -2.61 14.19
N GLU A 16 -7.82 -3.11 15.15
CA GLU A 16 -9.09 -2.47 15.53
C GLU A 16 -8.89 -1.06 16.08
N GLU A 17 -7.85 -0.87 16.89
CA GLU A 17 -7.54 0.44 17.45
C GLU A 17 -7.10 1.42 16.36
N THR A 18 -6.28 0.97 15.42
CA THR A 18 -5.82 1.81 14.32
C THR A 18 -6.98 2.21 13.41
N VAL A 19 -7.85 1.26 13.07
CA VAL A 19 -9.03 1.54 12.25
C VAL A 19 -9.92 2.55 12.96
N ARG A 20 -10.17 2.35 14.24
CA ARG A 20 -11.00 3.27 15.01
C ARG A 20 -10.41 4.68 15.05
N PHE A 21 -9.08 4.78 15.17
CA PHE A 21 -8.39 6.07 15.16
C PHE A 21 -8.73 6.87 13.91
N PHE A 22 -8.58 6.25 12.73
CA PHE A 22 -8.85 6.95 11.48
C PHE A 22 -10.33 7.30 11.32
N LYS A 23 -11.22 6.42 11.79
CA LYS A 23 -12.66 6.68 11.70
C LYS A 23 -13.09 7.81 12.64
N GLU A 24 -12.64 7.80 13.86
CA GLU A 24 -13.10 8.76 14.86
C GLU A 24 -12.43 10.11 14.70
N LEU A 25 -11.12 10.16 14.50
CA LEU A 25 -10.42 11.44 14.42
C LEU A 25 -10.66 12.14 13.10
N PHE A 26 -10.61 11.42 11.98
CA PHE A 26 -10.70 12.01 10.66
C PHE A 26 -12.03 11.75 9.94
N ALA A 27 -12.92 11.02 10.56
CA ALA A 27 -14.21 10.64 9.98
C ALA A 27 -14.04 9.92 8.64
N MET A 28 -12.99 9.11 8.51
CA MET A 28 -12.74 8.35 7.29
C MET A 28 -13.76 7.24 7.11
N GLU A 29 -14.09 6.97 5.86
CA GLU A 29 -15.12 5.99 5.49
C GLU A 29 -14.51 4.71 4.97
N VAL A 30 -14.89 3.58 5.55
CA VAL A 30 -14.45 2.24 5.11
C VAL A 30 -15.15 1.88 3.80
N THR A 31 -14.37 1.51 2.79
CA THR A 31 -14.92 1.08 1.50
C THR A 31 -14.80 -0.42 1.29
N GLN A 32 -13.84 -1.08 1.94
CA GLN A 32 -13.63 -2.51 1.73
C GLN A 32 -12.89 -3.11 2.91
N GLU A 33 -13.21 -4.37 3.21
CA GLU A 33 -12.48 -5.16 4.19
C GLU A 33 -12.22 -6.53 3.60
N LYS A 34 -11.06 -7.13 3.90
CA LYS A 34 -10.70 -8.48 3.46
C LYS A 34 -9.94 -9.23 4.53
N GLY A 35 -10.08 -10.55 4.50
CA GLY A 35 -9.27 -11.44 5.31
C GLY A 35 -9.76 -11.62 6.73
N HIS A 36 -9.02 -12.42 7.45
CA HIS A 36 -9.31 -12.78 8.84
C HIS A 36 -8.04 -12.57 9.67
N SER A 37 -8.22 -12.33 10.97
CA SER A 37 -7.08 -12.22 11.86
C SER A 37 -6.23 -13.50 11.76
N PRO A 38 -4.89 -13.37 11.65
CA PRO A 38 -4.06 -12.17 11.85
C PRO A 38 -3.69 -11.42 10.55
N ASN A 39 -4.48 -11.55 9.50
CA ASN A 39 -4.16 -11.00 8.18
C ASN A 39 -5.27 -10.12 7.62
N ARG A 40 -5.96 -9.37 8.47
CA ARG A 40 -7.04 -8.49 8.02
C ARG A 40 -6.49 -7.29 7.25
N LYS A 41 -7.26 -6.84 6.24
CA LYS A 41 -6.96 -5.64 5.47
C LYS A 41 -8.22 -4.81 5.36
N LEU A 42 -8.05 -3.47 5.39
CA LEU A 42 -9.17 -2.56 5.32
C LEU A 42 -8.75 -1.32 4.54
N TRP A 43 -9.66 -0.85 3.68
CA TRP A 43 -9.41 0.34 2.87
C TRP A 43 -10.37 1.44 3.24
N PHE A 44 -9.81 2.64 3.41
CA PHE A 44 -10.59 3.86 3.59
C PHE A 44 -10.68 4.60 2.27
N ARG A 45 -11.85 5.22 2.03
CA ARG A 45 -12.07 6.00 0.80
C ARG A 45 -11.02 7.09 0.62
N GLU A 46 -10.52 7.64 1.71
CA GLU A 46 -9.58 8.75 1.70
C GLU A 46 -8.15 8.36 1.32
N GLY A 47 -7.91 7.08 1.08
CA GLY A 47 -6.62 6.64 0.55
C GLY A 47 -5.69 5.95 1.53
N ILE A 48 -6.17 5.58 2.69
CA ILE A 48 -5.39 4.79 3.65
C ILE A 48 -5.84 3.34 3.59
N GLN A 49 -4.87 2.41 3.49
CA GLN A 49 -5.11 0.98 3.63
C GLN A 49 -4.44 0.53 4.93
N VAL A 50 -5.17 -0.17 5.76
CA VAL A 50 -4.63 -0.68 7.03
C VAL A 50 -4.49 -2.19 6.92
N ASN A 51 -3.28 -2.69 7.15
CA ASN A 51 -2.97 -4.11 7.13
C ASN A 51 -2.65 -4.58 8.54
N GLU A 52 -3.35 -5.63 8.97
CA GLU A 52 -2.99 -6.30 10.21
C GLU A 52 -1.72 -7.10 9.98
N ASN A 53 -0.72 -6.88 10.82
CA ASN A 53 0.53 -7.60 10.70
C ASN A 53 1.15 -7.75 12.08
N LEU A 54 1.06 -8.96 12.63
CA LEU A 54 1.52 -9.26 13.98
C LEU A 54 2.97 -9.73 14.02
N GLY A 55 3.65 -9.80 12.88
CA GLY A 55 5.04 -10.22 12.81
C GLY A 55 5.99 -9.24 13.49
N GLU A 56 7.18 -9.70 13.79
CA GLU A 56 8.22 -8.85 14.34
C GLU A 56 8.68 -7.87 13.28
N ARG A 57 8.93 -6.63 13.72
CA ARG A 57 9.41 -5.58 12.81
C ARG A 57 10.05 -4.45 13.61
N SER A 58 10.92 -3.72 12.94
CA SER A 58 11.49 -2.51 13.50
C SER A 58 10.45 -1.38 13.46
N ASP A 59 10.75 -0.29 14.15
CA ASP A 59 9.83 0.86 14.18
C ASP A 59 9.60 1.46 12.78
N GLY A 60 10.55 1.26 11.86
CA GLY A 60 10.42 1.77 10.50
C GLY A 60 9.51 0.95 9.61
N ASP A 61 9.03 -0.20 10.06
CA ASP A 61 8.26 -1.11 9.22
C ASP A 61 6.75 -0.90 9.29
N ARG A 62 6.30 0.26 9.73
CA ARG A 62 4.88 0.61 9.74
C ARG A 62 4.33 0.88 8.35
N TYR A 63 5.18 1.43 7.48
CA TYR A 63 4.83 1.70 6.08
C TYR A 63 4.99 0.41 5.27
N ASP A 64 4.04 0.15 4.39
CA ASP A 64 4.09 -1.03 3.53
C ASP A 64 4.35 -0.67 2.07
N HIS A 65 3.47 0.13 1.47
CA HIS A 65 3.67 0.53 0.07
C HIS A 65 2.79 1.71 -0.30
N ILE A 66 3.07 2.28 -1.48
CA ILE A 66 2.26 3.33 -2.08
C ILE A 66 1.63 2.75 -3.35
N GLY A 67 0.32 2.89 -3.49
CA GLY A 67 -0.39 2.50 -4.71
C GLY A 67 -0.64 3.73 -5.57
N ILE A 68 -0.22 3.67 -6.83
CA ILE A 68 -0.40 4.76 -7.78
C ILE A 68 -1.21 4.27 -8.96
N GLN A 69 -2.31 4.96 -9.25
CA GLN A 69 -3.17 4.65 -10.38
C GLN A 69 -2.61 5.29 -11.64
N VAL A 70 -2.47 4.49 -12.70
CA VAL A 70 -1.87 4.93 -13.95
C VAL A 70 -2.61 4.32 -15.13
N ASP A 71 -2.40 4.89 -16.32
CA ASP A 71 -3.04 4.41 -17.54
C ASP A 71 -2.30 3.25 -18.21
N ASN A 72 -0.97 3.20 -18.06
CA ASN A 72 -0.13 2.27 -18.82
C ASN A 72 0.96 1.67 -17.95
N TRP A 73 0.55 0.86 -16.98
CA TRP A 73 1.47 0.32 -15.97
C TRP A 73 2.61 -0.49 -16.55
N GLU A 74 2.37 -1.22 -17.65
CA GLU A 74 3.41 -2.06 -18.26
C GLU A 74 4.59 -1.22 -18.78
N GLN A 75 4.28 -0.13 -19.43
CA GLN A 75 5.28 0.79 -19.97
C GLN A 75 6.06 1.47 -18.85
N LEU A 76 5.34 1.89 -17.81
CA LEU A 76 5.95 2.54 -16.66
C LEU A 76 6.85 1.58 -15.89
N ARG A 77 6.43 0.32 -15.74
CA ARG A 77 7.27 -0.67 -15.08
C ARG A 77 8.59 -0.86 -15.79
N ARG A 78 8.56 -0.96 -17.13
CA ARG A 78 9.80 -1.11 -17.89
C ARG A 78 10.70 0.12 -17.73
N ARG A 79 10.11 1.30 -17.76
CA ARG A 79 10.89 2.51 -17.56
C ARG A 79 11.47 2.58 -16.14
N ALA A 80 10.72 2.14 -15.15
CA ALA A 80 11.22 2.10 -13.78
C ALA A 80 12.45 1.21 -13.66
N GLU A 81 12.45 0.05 -14.34
CA GLU A 81 13.61 -0.83 -14.34
C GLU A 81 14.83 -0.13 -14.97
N GLU A 82 14.62 0.61 -16.07
CA GLU A 82 15.70 1.39 -16.68
C GLU A 82 16.26 2.45 -15.74
N MET A 83 15.43 2.93 -14.81
CA MET A 83 15.83 3.93 -13.83
C MET A 83 16.41 3.33 -12.55
N GLY A 84 16.62 2.02 -12.53
CA GLY A 84 17.26 1.35 -11.41
C GLY A 84 16.31 0.69 -10.41
N CYS A 85 15.02 0.64 -10.70
CA CYS A 85 14.07 -0.02 -9.82
C CYS A 85 14.16 -1.54 -10.00
N THR A 86 13.83 -2.27 -8.92
CA THR A 86 13.88 -3.73 -8.90
C THR A 86 12.46 -4.29 -8.96
N PRO A 87 12.17 -5.22 -9.88
CA PRO A 87 10.85 -5.84 -9.92
C PRO A 87 10.61 -6.72 -8.69
N VAL A 88 9.35 -6.89 -8.31
CA VAL A 88 8.96 -7.79 -7.23
C VAL A 88 8.56 -9.14 -7.84
N PRO A 89 9.22 -10.25 -7.50
CA PRO A 89 8.91 -11.55 -8.09
C PRO A 89 7.44 -11.94 -7.90
N GLY A 90 6.80 -12.39 -8.98
CA GLY A 90 5.41 -12.82 -8.96
C GLY A 90 4.38 -11.70 -8.91
N LYS A 91 4.83 -10.45 -8.91
CA LYS A 91 3.94 -9.29 -8.84
C LYS A 91 4.30 -8.28 -9.93
N PRO A 92 3.78 -8.46 -11.15
CA PRO A 92 4.20 -7.63 -12.30
C PRO A 92 3.84 -6.16 -12.17
N HIS A 93 2.90 -5.80 -11.30
CA HIS A 93 2.50 -4.40 -11.10
C HIS A 93 3.32 -3.72 -10.00
N TRP A 94 4.29 -4.41 -9.40
CA TRP A 94 5.03 -3.91 -8.26
C TRP A 94 6.50 -3.77 -8.58
N PHE A 95 7.12 -2.74 -8.01
CA PHE A 95 8.58 -2.60 -8.06
C PHE A 95 9.06 -1.87 -6.81
N VAL A 96 10.38 -1.91 -6.61
CA VAL A 96 11.03 -1.25 -5.47
C VAL A 96 12.03 -0.26 -6.01
N THR A 97 11.99 0.98 -5.53
CA THR A 97 12.92 2.02 -5.96
C THR A 97 14.33 1.74 -5.43
N PRO A 98 15.36 2.41 -5.99
CA PRO A 98 16.72 2.24 -5.46
C PRO A 98 16.83 2.52 -3.96
N ASP A 99 15.99 3.40 -3.43
CA ASP A 99 15.98 3.73 -2.00
C ASP A 99 14.95 2.92 -1.20
N LYS A 100 14.50 1.80 -1.76
CA LYS A 100 13.66 0.82 -1.07
C LYS A 100 12.21 1.24 -0.84
N ILE A 101 11.70 2.18 -1.62
CA ILE A 101 10.28 2.53 -1.58
C ILE A 101 9.53 1.53 -2.44
N VAL A 102 8.49 0.89 -1.87
CA VAL A 102 7.69 -0.11 -2.58
C VAL A 102 6.50 0.56 -3.26
N ILE A 103 6.38 0.34 -4.55
CA ILE A 103 5.33 0.97 -5.37
C ILE A 103 4.46 -0.11 -6.01
N GLU A 104 3.15 0.08 -5.95
CA GLU A 104 2.19 -0.75 -6.65
C GLU A 104 1.54 0.10 -7.73
N LEU A 105 1.61 -0.35 -8.99
CA LEU A 105 0.94 0.34 -10.09
C LEU A 105 -0.46 -0.24 -10.26
N MET A 106 -1.45 0.62 -10.37
CA MET A 106 -2.86 0.23 -10.49
C MET A 106 -3.46 0.89 -11.74
N ARG A 107 -4.50 0.28 -12.25
CA ARG A 107 -5.26 0.85 -13.36
C ARG A 107 -6.40 1.71 -12.87
#